data_15412814912166fccdaf53d79a0b02d9
#
_entry.id   15412814912166fccdaf53d79a0b02d9
#
_cell.length_a   1.000
_cell.length_b   1.000
_cell.length_c   1.000
_cell.angle_alpha   90.00
_cell.angle_beta   90.00
_cell.angle_gamma   90.00
#
_symmetry.space_group_name_H-M   'P 1'
#
loop_
_entity.id
_entity.type
_entity.pdbx_description
1 polymer ?
#
loop_
_entity_poly.entity_id
_entity_poly.type
_entity_poly.pdbx_seq_one_letter_code
_entity_poly.pdbx_strand_id
1 'polypeptide(L)'
;METKVALVMGGGAGTGRATALAFVAEGASVVIADVNEEGGRETLAQVQAQGGHGLFVRADMSEVADVQNVVAQTLQVFGGLHMVSNNAALSAPNKPVTDLSEDEWDRCMAVTLRGVWLCMKYQLPLIEASGGGAIVNVASVSGIRGEAFQSAYAAAKGGVINLSKTVAVEYAKRRIRVNTVCPGGINSGGMALYLEKMPDMRDRALNAHAMGRLAEPKEIADAVVYLCSDRASFITGHDLVVDGGIMVRSNVIDL
;
A
#
# COMPACT_ATOMS: atom_id res chain seq x y z
N MET A 1 0.57 -19.53 4.96
CA MET A 1 0.21 -18.54 6.01
C MET A 1 -1.04 -19.00 6.79
N GLU A 2 -1.26 -20.28 6.85
CA GLU A 2 -2.38 -20.86 7.62
C GLU A 2 -2.41 -20.32 9.04
N THR A 3 -3.60 -20.05 9.56
CA THR A 3 -3.84 -19.45 10.88
C THR A 3 -3.39 -17.99 11.08
N LYS A 4 -2.81 -17.32 10.07
CA LYS A 4 -2.43 -15.90 10.15
C LYS A 4 -3.57 -15.00 9.71
N VAL A 5 -3.62 -13.80 10.29
CA VAL A 5 -4.59 -12.75 9.95
C VAL A 5 -3.85 -11.60 9.28
N ALA A 6 -4.32 -11.22 8.11
CA ALA A 6 -3.82 -10.07 7.36
C ALA A 6 -4.85 -8.92 7.38
N LEU A 7 -4.38 -7.68 7.42
CA LEU A 7 -5.19 -6.48 7.26
C LEU A 7 -4.70 -5.67 6.07
N VAL A 8 -5.61 -5.31 5.18
CA VAL A 8 -5.31 -4.45 4.03
C VAL A 8 -6.12 -3.15 4.15
N MET A 9 -5.43 -2.05 4.44
CA MET A 9 -5.99 -0.70 4.41
C MET A 9 -5.97 -0.18 2.97
N GLY A 10 -7.11 0.20 2.42
CA GLY A 10 -7.28 0.50 0.99
C GLY A 10 -7.42 -0.75 0.15
N GLY A 11 -8.19 -1.73 0.63
CA GLY A 11 -8.37 -3.05 -0.01
C GLY A 11 -9.51 -3.15 -1.01
N GLY A 12 -10.24 -2.05 -1.30
CA GLY A 12 -11.43 -2.06 -2.14
C GLY A 12 -11.16 -2.13 -3.65
N ALA A 13 -9.94 -1.83 -4.10
CA ALA A 13 -9.61 -1.82 -5.53
C ALA A 13 -8.10 -2.00 -5.79
N GLY A 14 -7.73 -2.15 -7.05
CA GLY A 14 -6.36 -2.10 -7.54
C GLY A 14 -5.39 -3.00 -6.78
N THR A 15 -4.26 -2.45 -6.37
CA THR A 15 -3.20 -3.16 -5.63
C THR A 15 -3.69 -3.69 -4.29
N GLY A 16 -4.54 -2.94 -3.57
CA GLY A 16 -5.06 -3.39 -2.29
C GLY A 16 -5.97 -4.62 -2.42
N ARG A 17 -6.88 -4.64 -3.41
CA ARG A 17 -7.68 -5.82 -3.73
C ARG A 17 -6.79 -7.01 -4.09
N ALA A 18 -5.83 -6.79 -5.00
CA ALA A 18 -4.89 -7.84 -5.39
C ALA A 18 -4.10 -8.38 -4.19
N THR A 19 -3.70 -7.52 -3.25
CA THR A 19 -3.01 -7.89 -2.02
C THR A 19 -3.90 -8.74 -1.10
N ALA A 20 -5.17 -8.35 -0.93
CA ALA A 20 -6.12 -9.14 -0.13
C ALA A 20 -6.30 -10.55 -0.70
N LEU A 21 -6.49 -10.67 -2.01
CA LEU A 21 -6.62 -11.96 -2.69
C LEU A 21 -5.33 -12.78 -2.62
N ALA A 22 -4.16 -12.15 -2.73
CA ALA A 22 -2.87 -12.83 -2.62
C ALA A 22 -2.62 -13.37 -1.19
N PHE A 23 -3.02 -12.65 -0.14
CA PHE A 23 -2.97 -13.18 1.24
C PHE A 23 -3.87 -14.40 1.42
N VAL A 24 -5.07 -14.38 0.83
CA VAL A 24 -6.00 -15.53 0.87
C VAL A 24 -5.41 -16.74 0.13
N ALA A 25 -4.81 -16.53 -1.02
CA ALA A 25 -4.15 -17.60 -1.78
C ALA A 25 -3.00 -18.27 -1.00
N GLU A 26 -2.38 -17.54 -0.06
CA GLU A 26 -1.37 -18.08 0.87
C GLU A 26 -1.98 -18.66 2.17
N GLY A 27 -3.33 -18.76 2.25
CA GLY A 27 -4.05 -19.38 3.37
C GLY A 27 -4.34 -18.46 4.55
N ALA A 28 -4.15 -17.15 4.43
CA ALA A 28 -4.46 -16.20 5.50
C ALA A 28 -5.95 -15.84 5.52
N SER A 29 -6.49 -15.56 6.72
CA SER A 29 -7.72 -14.79 6.86
C SER A 29 -7.43 -13.31 6.60
N VAL A 30 -8.36 -12.57 5.97
CA VAL A 30 -8.11 -11.19 5.56
C VAL A 30 -9.17 -10.22 6.05
N VAL A 31 -8.74 -9.09 6.61
CA VAL A 31 -9.56 -7.92 6.86
C VAL A 31 -9.30 -6.91 5.75
N ILE A 32 -10.37 -6.45 5.11
CA ILE A 32 -10.37 -5.47 4.04
C ILE A 32 -10.94 -4.18 4.62
N ALA A 33 -10.18 -3.10 4.62
CA ALA A 33 -10.65 -1.80 5.06
C ALA A 33 -10.55 -0.80 3.89
N ASP A 34 -11.64 -0.08 3.60
CA ASP A 34 -11.69 0.91 2.53
C ASP A 34 -12.80 1.93 2.79
N VAL A 35 -12.67 3.15 2.29
CA VAL A 35 -13.75 4.16 2.28
C VAL A 35 -14.84 3.81 1.26
N ASN A 36 -14.45 3.13 0.17
CA ASN A 36 -15.36 2.67 -0.87
C ASN A 36 -16.02 1.35 -0.44
N GLU A 37 -17.26 1.46 0.03
CA GLU A 37 -18.03 0.32 0.53
C GLU A 37 -18.31 -0.71 -0.57
N GLU A 38 -18.67 -0.29 -1.78
CA GLU A 38 -18.96 -1.17 -2.91
C GLU A 38 -17.71 -1.98 -3.29
N GLY A 39 -16.59 -1.30 -3.51
CA GLY A 39 -15.32 -1.96 -3.85
C GLY A 39 -14.82 -2.89 -2.75
N GLY A 40 -14.99 -2.52 -1.47
CA GLY A 40 -14.63 -3.37 -0.33
C GLY A 40 -15.48 -4.64 -0.24
N ARG A 41 -16.80 -4.53 -0.44
CA ARG A 41 -17.72 -5.68 -0.48
C ARG A 41 -17.44 -6.58 -1.68
N GLU A 42 -17.14 -6.03 -2.84
CA GLU A 42 -16.74 -6.79 -4.02
C GLU A 42 -15.44 -7.58 -3.76
N THR A 43 -14.44 -6.95 -3.12
CA THR A 43 -13.20 -7.65 -2.73
C THR A 43 -13.50 -8.79 -1.75
N LEU A 44 -14.37 -8.55 -0.76
CA LEU A 44 -14.79 -9.60 0.18
C LEU A 44 -15.48 -10.77 -0.53
N ALA A 45 -16.37 -10.48 -1.49
CA ALA A 45 -17.03 -11.52 -2.28
C ALA A 45 -16.02 -12.39 -3.08
N GLN A 46 -14.98 -11.75 -3.66
CA GLN A 46 -13.90 -12.47 -4.36
C GLN A 46 -13.06 -13.32 -3.39
N VAL A 47 -12.78 -12.84 -2.17
CA VAL A 47 -12.12 -13.61 -1.10
C VAL A 47 -12.94 -14.87 -0.77
N GLN A 48 -14.25 -14.72 -0.57
CA GLN A 48 -15.14 -15.83 -0.25
C GLN A 48 -15.27 -16.83 -1.42
N ALA A 49 -15.29 -16.35 -2.66
CA ALA A 49 -15.29 -17.19 -3.85
C ALA A 49 -14.04 -18.06 -4.00
N GLN A 50 -12.89 -17.61 -3.42
CA GLN A 50 -11.66 -18.41 -3.32
C GLN A 50 -11.66 -19.36 -2.11
N GLY A 51 -12.76 -19.47 -1.35
CA GLY A 51 -12.83 -20.26 -0.13
C GLY A 51 -12.15 -19.62 1.09
N GLY A 52 -11.74 -18.35 0.97
CA GLY A 52 -11.05 -17.62 2.04
C GLY A 52 -12.01 -17.07 3.10
N HIS A 53 -11.47 -16.82 4.30
CA HIS A 53 -12.17 -16.14 5.36
C HIS A 53 -11.82 -14.64 5.35
N GLY A 54 -12.84 -13.79 5.25
CA GLY A 54 -12.64 -12.34 5.19
C GLY A 54 -13.66 -11.54 5.99
N LEU A 55 -13.29 -10.30 6.29
CA LEU A 55 -14.14 -9.27 6.88
C LEU A 55 -13.94 -7.97 6.11
N PHE A 56 -15.02 -7.27 5.78
CA PHE A 56 -14.92 -5.90 5.28
C PHE A 56 -15.35 -4.91 6.37
N VAL A 57 -14.56 -3.86 6.55
CA VAL A 57 -14.84 -2.73 7.44
C VAL A 57 -14.70 -1.44 6.66
N ARG A 58 -15.79 -0.66 6.55
CA ARG A 58 -15.68 0.69 5.96
C ARG A 58 -14.84 1.57 6.88
N ALA A 59 -13.79 2.19 6.35
CA ALA A 59 -12.91 3.04 7.12
C ALA A 59 -12.19 4.07 6.26
N ASP A 60 -12.08 5.30 6.78
CA ASP A 60 -11.16 6.32 6.31
C ASP A 60 -9.89 6.26 7.17
N MET A 61 -8.73 5.98 6.56
CA MET A 61 -7.48 5.87 7.31
C MET A 61 -6.98 7.22 7.86
N SER A 62 -7.54 8.35 7.44
CA SER A 62 -7.26 9.66 8.03
C SER A 62 -8.02 9.91 9.34
N GLU A 63 -9.06 9.10 9.63
CA GLU A 63 -9.91 9.23 10.80
C GLU A 63 -9.50 8.26 11.92
N VAL A 64 -9.22 8.81 13.11
CA VAL A 64 -8.76 8.03 14.27
C VAL A 64 -9.76 6.96 14.66
N ALA A 65 -11.05 7.32 14.74
CA ALA A 65 -12.10 6.40 15.16
C ALA A 65 -12.26 5.22 14.19
N ASP A 66 -12.13 5.47 12.89
CA ASP A 66 -12.25 4.43 11.86
C ASP A 66 -11.08 3.44 11.96
N VAL A 67 -9.84 3.94 12.10
CA VAL A 67 -8.66 3.07 12.26
C VAL A 67 -8.76 2.22 13.55
N GLN A 68 -9.18 2.82 14.65
CA GLN A 68 -9.41 2.10 15.91
C GLN A 68 -10.49 1.02 15.75
N ASN A 69 -11.59 1.33 15.06
CA ASN A 69 -12.67 0.39 14.79
C ASN A 69 -12.19 -0.80 13.94
N VAL A 70 -11.39 -0.57 12.89
CA VAL A 70 -10.81 -1.66 12.08
C VAL A 70 -10.00 -2.60 12.94
N VAL A 71 -9.11 -2.08 13.80
CA VAL A 71 -8.26 -2.89 14.67
C VAL A 71 -9.10 -3.66 15.70
N ALA A 72 -10.11 -3.01 16.30
CA ALA A 72 -11.02 -3.65 17.25
C ALA A 72 -11.82 -4.79 16.62
N GLN A 73 -12.40 -4.59 15.43
CA GLN A 73 -13.11 -5.64 14.70
C GLN A 73 -12.18 -6.78 14.25
N THR A 74 -10.93 -6.46 13.86
CA THR A 74 -9.93 -7.49 13.54
C THR A 74 -9.69 -8.40 14.74
N LEU A 75 -9.47 -7.82 15.92
CA LEU A 75 -9.30 -8.60 17.15
C LEU A 75 -10.56 -9.41 17.51
N GLN A 76 -11.73 -8.78 17.43
CA GLN A 76 -13.00 -9.42 17.78
C GLN A 76 -13.31 -10.64 16.91
N VAL A 77 -13.08 -10.55 15.59
CA VAL A 77 -13.46 -11.60 14.64
C VAL A 77 -12.40 -12.68 14.50
N PHE A 78 -11.11 -12.29 14.51
CA PHE A 78 -10.02 -13.21 14.19
C PHE A 78 -9.05 -13.46 15.35
N GLY A 79 -9.20 -12.77 16.48
CA GLY A 79 -8.40 -13.00 17.69
C GLY A 79 -6.97 -12.45 17.65
N GLY A 80 -6.52 -11.86 16.54
CA GLY A 80 -5.16 -11.29 16.40
C GLY A 80 -4.89 -10.68 15.06
N LEU A 81 -3.67 -10.13 14.89
CA LEU A 81 -3.19 -9.53 13.65
C LEU A 81 -1.71 -9.86 13.45
N HIS A 82 -1.33 -10.31 12.25
CA HIS A 82 0.02 -10.80 11.98
C HIS A 82 0.68 -10.12 10.79
N MET A 83 -0.10 -9.71 9.79
CA MET A 83 0.38 -9.12 8.56
C MET A 83 -0.46 -7.89 8.20
N VAL A 84 0.18 -6.84 7.75
CA VAL A 84 -0.50 -5.61 7.35
C VAL A 84 0.04 -5.10 6.03
N SER A 85 -0.86 -4.65 5.15
CA SER A 85 -0.56 -3.79 4.03
C SER A 85 -1.31 -2.46 4.19
N ASN A 86 -0.58 -1.37 4.42
CA ASN A 86 -1.13 -0.02 4.37
C ASN A 86 -0.98 0.49 2.93
N ASN A 87 -2.04 0.37 2.15
CA ASN A 87 -2.03 0.60 0.71
C ASN A 87 -2.78 1.87 0.30
N ALA A 88 -3.78 2.33 1.06
CA ALA A 88 -4.55 3.51 0.70
C ALA A 88 -3.67 4.76 0.58
N ALA A 89 -3.97 5.57 -0.42
CA ALA A 89 -3.31 6.84 -0.67
C ALA A 89 -4.25 7.79 -1.42
N LEU A 90 -4.05 9.07 -1.24
CA LEU A 90 -4.69 10.14 -1.98
C LEU A 90 -3.60 10.99 -2.63
N SER A 91 -3.65 11.13 -3.96
CA SER A 91 -2.80 12.07 -4.69
C SER A 91 -3.44 13.46 -4.68
N ALA A 92 -2.61 14.50 -4.59
CA ALA A 92 -3.04 15.84 -4.94
C ALA A 92 -3.12 16.00 -6.48
N PRO A 93 -3.84 17.03 -6.99
CA PRO A 93 -3.80 17.35 -8.41
C PRO A 93 -2.38 17.62 -8.92
N ASN A 94 -2.09 17.22 -10.16
CA ASN A 94 -0.79 17.46 -10.80
C ASN A 94 -0.66 18.95 -11.17
N LYS A 95 0.02 19.72 -10.33
CA LYS A 95 0.21 21.17 -10.46
C LYS A 95 1.63 21.58 -10.09
N PRO A 96 2.15 22.73 -10.61
CA PRO A 96 3.34 23.36 -10.05
C PRO A 96 3.17 23.60 -8.56
N VAL A 97 4.25 23.56 -7.80
CA VAL A 97 4.22 23.73 -6.32
C VAL A 97 3.57 25.05 -5.89
N THR A 98 3.68 26.10 -6.69
CA THR A 98 3.08 27.41 -6.44
C THR A 98 1.56 27.47 -6.64
N ASP A 99 1.00 26.52 -7.38
CA ASP A 99 -0.41 26.50 -7.76
C ASP A 99 -1.22 25.48 -6.95
N LEU A 100 -0.52 24.67 -6.13
CA LEU A 100 -1.15 23.73 -5.22
C LEU A 100 -1.67 24.48 -4.00
N SER A 101 -2.96 24.34 -3.70
CA SER A 101 -3.53 24.96 -2.49
C SER A 101 -3.14 24.21 -1.22
N GLU A 102 -3.18 24.92 -0.09
CA GLU A 102 -2.95 24.35 1.23
C GLU A 102 -3.92 23.19 1.52
N ASP A 103 -5.20 23.33 1.17
CA ASP A 103 -6.21 22.28 1.35
C ASP A 103 -5.90 21.02 0.54
N GLU A 104 -5.44 21.17 -0.71
CA GLU A 104 -5.02 20.03 -1.56
C GLU A 104 -3.79 19.33 -0.97
N TRP A 105 -2.84 20.10 -0.46
CA TRP A 105 -1.67 19.59 0.26
C TRP A 105 -2.10 18.84 1.53
N ASP A 106 -2.88 19.47 2.39
CA ASP A 106 -3.28 18.93 3.69
C ASP A 106 -4.08 17.64 3.54
N ARG A 107 -4.99 17.56 2.58
CA ARG A 107 -5.75 16.33 2.30
C ARG A 107 -4.85 15.20 1.83
N CYS A 108 -3.88 15.46 0.95
CA CYS A 108 -2.90 14.48 0.52
C CYS A 108 -2.08 13.95 1.70
N MET A 109 -1.56 14.86 2.52
CA MET A 109 -0.76 14.53 3.71
C MET A 109 -1.58 13.78 4.77
N ALA A 110 -2.84 14.18 4.99
CA ALA A 110 -3.72 13.54 5.96
C ALA A 110 -3.96 12.06 5.65
N VAL A 111 -4.24 11.71 4.40
CA VAL A 111 -4.48 10.33 4.00
C VAL A 111 -3.15 9.59 3.80
N THR A 112 -2.24 10.13 2.98
CA THR A 112 -1.11 9.36 2.43
C THR A 112 0.06 9.21 3.41
N LEU A 113 0.26 10.18 4.34
CA LEU A 113 1.31 10.09 5.35
C LEU A 113 0.74 9.91 6.77
N ARG A 114 -0.10 10.85 7.23
CA ARG A 114 -0.65 10.78 8.58
C ARG A 114 -1.48 9.53 8.78
N GLY A 115 -2.26 9.12 7.77
CA GLY A 115 -3.07 7.90 7.81
C GLY A 115 -2.22 6.64 8.00
N VAL A 116 -1.09 6.52 7.31
CA VAL A 116 -0.15 5.40 7.51
C VAL A 116 0.42 5.39 8.93
N TRP A 117 0.78 6.56 9.47
CA TRP A 117 1.21 6.68 10.86
C TRP A 117 0.11 6.26 11.84
N LEU A 118 -1.14 6.73 11.66
CA LEU A 118 -2.28 6.34 12.49
C LEU A 118 -2.51 4.83 12.44
N CYS A 119 -2.48 4.24 11.25
CA CYS A 119 -2.63 2.81 11.08
C CYS A 119 -1.56 2.06 11.89
N MET A 120 -0.28 2.37 11.70
CA MET A 120 0.78 1.71 12.46
C MET A 120 0.65 1.90 13.97
N LYS A 121 0.27 3.11 14.42
CA LYS A 121 0.05 3.41 15.85
C LYS A 121 -0.91 2.44 16.52
N TYR A 122 -2.01 2.06 15.85
CA TYR A 122 -3.03 1.19 16.42
C TYR A 122 -2.86 -0.29 16.03
N GLN A 123 -2.19 -0.59 14.92
CA GLN A 123 -1.91 -1.96 14.47
C GLN A 123 -0.78 -2.62 15.27
N LEU A 124 0.30 -1.86 15.57
CA LEU A 124 1.50 -2.40 16.23
C LEU A 124 1.23 -3.07 17.58
N PRO A 125 0.42 -2.50 18.49
CA PRO A 125 0.12 -3.16 19.76
C PRO A 125 -0.58 -4.52 19.58
N LEU A 126 -1.49 -4.63 18.59
CA LEU A 126 -2.20 -5.88 18.32
C LEU A 126 -1.26 -6.92 17.69
N ILE A 127 -0.37 -6.50 16.78
CA ILE A 127 0.63 -7.39 16.18
C ILE A 127 1.60 -7.90 17.26
N GLU A 128 2.04 -7.05 18.17
CA GLU A 128 2.90 -7.42 19.30
C GLU A 128 2.20 -8.45 20.21
N ALA A 129 0.95 -8.19 20.57
CA ALA A 129 0.13 -9.11 21.37
C ALA A 129 -0.12 -10.46 20.66
N SER A 130 -0.10 -10.48 19.34
CA SER A 130 -0.23 -11.69 18.50
C SER A 130 1.09 -12.46 18.35
N GLY A 131 2.17 -12.03 19.02
CA GLY A 131 3.47 -12.69 19.03
C GLY A 131 4.47 -12.19 17.96
N GLY A 132 4.15 -11.09 17.27
CA GLY A 132 4.96 -10.49 16.22
C GLY A 132 4.35 -10.64 14.82
N GLY A 133 5.00 -10.05 13.82
CA GLY A 133 4.47 -10.07 12.47
C GLY A 133 5.20 -9.13 11.51
N ALA A 134 4.49 -8.67 10.47
CA ALA A 134 5.06 -7.79 9.47
C ALA A 134 4.08 -6.72 8.99
N ILE A 135 4.59 -5.52 8.78
CA ILE A 135 3.89 -4.41 8.12
C ILE A 135 4.60 -4.08 6.82
N VAL A 136 3.84 -3.93 5.75
CA VAL A 136 4.31 -3.37 4.48
C VAL A 136 3.49 -2.12 4.17
N ASN A 137 4.17 -0.98 4.13
CA ASN A 137 3.56 0.28 3.69
C ASN A 137 3.81 0.46 2.19
N VAL A 138 2.75 0.66 1.41
CA VAL A 138 2.89 0.90 -0.02
C VAL A 138 3.24 2.37 -0.24
N ALA A 139 4.51 2.61 -0.55
CA ALA A 139 5.07 3.92 -0.89
C ALA A 139 4.95 4.20 -2.40
N SER A 140 5.98 4.71 -3.04
CA SER A 140 6.09 4.97 -4.48
C SER A 140 7.53 5.29 -4.84
N VAL A 141 7.93 5.10 -6.09
CA VAL A 141 9.16 5.67 -6.65
C VAL A 141 9.19 7.20 -6.55
N SER A 142 8.02 7.86 -6.54
CA SER A 142 7.90 9.31 -6.32
C SER A 142 8.36 9.75 -4.91
N GLY A 143 8.40 8.83 -3.94
CA GLY A 143 8.97 9.08 -2.61
C GLY A 143 10.50 8.94 -2.56
N ILE A 144 11.12 8.37 -3.61
CA ILE A 144 12.57 8.16 -3.70
C ILE A 144 13.22 9.20 -4.60
N ARG A 145 12.52 9.60 -5.67
CA ARG A 145 13.00 10.59 -6.64
C ARG A 145 12.01 11.74 -6.79
N GLY A 146 12.49 12.89 -7.29
CA GLY A 146 11.61 14.00 -7.66
C GLY A 146 10.73 13.63 -8.86
N GLU A 147 9.45 13.99 -8.77
CA GLU A 147 8.49 13.85 -9.86
C GLU A 147 7.76 15.19 -10.05
N ALA A 148 7.86 15.75 -11.26
CA ALA A 148 7.29 17.06 -11.55
C ALA A 148 5.76 17.05 -11.30
N PHE A 149 5.26 18.14 -10.73
CA PHE A 149 3.84 18.37 -10.43
C PHE A 149 3.22 17.47 -9.35
N GLN A 150 4.03 16.71 -8.62
CA GLN A 150 3.56 15.80 -7.55
C GLN A 150 4.13 16.15 -6.17
N SER A 151 4.34 17.42 -5.87
CA SER A 151 5.04 17.86 -4.65
C SER A 151 4.46 17.30 -3.36
N ALA A 152 3.13 17.35 -3.15
CA ALA A 152 2.49 16.82 -1.94
C ALA A 152 2.60 15.29 -1.86
N TYR A 153 2.31 14.59 -2.97
CA TYR A 153 2.36 13.14 -3.01
C TYR A 153 3.77 12.60 -2.81
N ALA A 154 4.75 13.19 -3.50
CA ALA A 154 6.16 12.81 -3.36
C ALA A 154 6.66 13.05 -1.92
N ALA A 155 6.32 14.18 -1.31
CA ALA A 155 6.65 14.47 0.08
C ALA A 155 6.01 13.46 1.04
N ALA A 156 4.71 13.14 0.85
CA ALA A 156 4.00 12.17 1.67
C ALA A 156 4.63 10.77 1.54
N LYS A 157 4.91 10.31 0.32
CA LYS A 157 5.51 8.98 0.07
C LYS A 157 6.96 8.89 0.56
N GLY A 158 7.74 9.97 0.44
CA GLY A 158 9.07 10.09 1.06
C GLY A 158 8.98 10.02 2.59
N GLY A 159 7.98 10.68 3.18
CA GLY A 159 7.67 10.59 4.59
C GLY A 159 7.32 9.18 5.04
N VAL A 160 6.50 8.45 4.27
CA VAL A 160 6.15 7.03 4.54
C VAL A 160 7.40 6.15 4.54
N ILE A 161 8.31 6.33 3.58
CA ILE A 161 9.56 5.58 3.50
C ILE A 161 10.38 5.77 4.78
N ASN A 162 10.65 7.01 5.18
CA ASN A 162 11.47 7.27 6.35
C ASN A 162 10.78 6.90 7.67
N LEU A 163 9.47 7.13 7.78
CA LEU A 163 8.66 6.69 8.91
C LEU A 163 8.74 5.17 9.09
N SER A 164 8.64 4.41 7.99
CA SER A 164 8.72 2.95 8.02
C SER A 164 10.06 2.44 8.53
N LYS A 165 11.17 3.09 8.15
CA LYS A 165 12.52 2.77 8.66
C LYS A 165 12.63 3.03 10.16
N THR A 166 12.10 4.15 10.63
CA THR A 166 12.09 4.50 12.06
C THR A 166 11.34 3.44 12.87
N VAL A 167 10.12 3.11 12.45
CA VAL A 167 9.29 2.09 13.13
C VAL A 167 9.91 0.70 13.05
N ALA A 168 10.58 0.36 11.94
CA ALA A 168 11.31 -0.90 11.79
C ALA A 168 12.38 -1.07 12.89
N VAL A 169 13.16 -0.01 13.17
CA VAL A 169 14.19 -0.02 14.22
C VAL A 169 13.57 -0.12 15.61
N GLU A 170 12.48 0.63 15.87
CA GLU A 170 11.79 0.64 17.16
C GLU A 170 11.20 -0.72 17.54
N TYR A 171 10.69 -1.48 16.55
CA TYR A 171 9.91 -2.70 16.79
C TYR A 171 10.64 -4.01 16.43
N ALA A 172 11.85 -3.97 15.90
CA ALA A 172 12.61 -5.16 15.50
C ALA A 172 12.76 -6.17 16.66
N LYS A 173 13.12 -5.71 17.87
CA LYS A 173 13.27 -6.56 19.06
C LYS A 173 11.95 -7.15 19.57
N ARG A 174 10.82 -6.60 19.12
CA ARG A 174 9.46 -7.08 19.41
C ARG A 174 8.95 -8.06 18.35
N ARG A 175 9.84 -8.55 17.48
CA ARG A 175 9.55 -9.47 16.38
C ARG A 175 8.55 -8.92 15.36
N ILE A 176 8.56 -7.60 15.13
CA ILE A 176 7.77 -6.95 14.09
C ILE A 176 8.71 -6.36 13.05
N ARG A 177 8.53 -6.77 11.79
CA ARG A 177 9.25 -6.22 10.65
C ARG A 177 8.40 -5.16 9.96
N VAL A 178 9.02 -4.07 9.55
CA VAL A 178 8.34 -3.00 8.81
C VAL A 178 9.15 -2.67 7.56
N ASN A 179 8.54 -2.77 6.39
CA ASN A 179 9.18 -2.51 5.11
C ASN A 179 8.28 -1.62 4.23
N THR A 180 8.83 -1.09 3.17
CA THR A 180 8.04 -0.45 2.12
C THR A 180 8.16 -1.20 0.80
N VAL A 181 7.09 -1.16 0.01
CA VAL A 181 7.10 -1.43 -1.43
C VAL A 181 6.97 -0.10 -2.14
N CYS A 182 7.85 0.15 -3.11
CA CYS A 182 7.90 1.40 -3.89
C CYS A 182 7.59 1.08 -5.36
N PRO A 183 6.31 1.06 -5.76
CA PRO A 183 5.93 0.80 -7.14
C PRO A 183 6.32 1.92 -8.09
N GLY A 184 6.57 1.54 -9.36
CA GLY A 184 6.43 2.43 -10.51
C GLY A 184 4.98 2.63 -10.93
N GLY A 185 4.73 2.83 -12.22
CA GLY A 185 3.38 2.92 -12.76
C GLY A 185 2.65 1.57 -12.68
N ILE A 186 1.39 1.60 -12.21
CA ILE A 186 0.55 0.42 -12.05
C ILE A 186 -0.67 0.53 -12.96
N ASN A 187 -1.01 -0.54 -13.68
CA ASN A 187 -2.22 -0.67 -14.47
C ASN A 187 -3.45 -0.86 -13.56
N SER A 188 -3.76 0.15 -12.76
CA SER A 188 -4.95 0.17 -11.90
C SER A 188 -6.11 0.86 -12.61
N GLY A 189 -7.36 0.58 -12.20
CA GLY A 189 -8.54 1.10 -12.89
C GLY A 189 -8.54 2.61 -13.11
N GLY A 190 -8.11 3.42 -12.14
CA GLY A 190 -8.00 4.88 -12.29
C GLY A 190 -6.90 5.30 -13.28
N MET A 191 -5.73 4.67 -13.23
CA MET A 191 -4.63 4.94 -14.16
C MET A 191 -4.97 4.46 -15.57
N ALA A 192 -5.56 3.27 -15.71
CA ALA A 192 -5.99 2.74 -17.00
C ALA A 192 -6.98 3.69 -17.70
N LEU A 193 -8.02 4.16 -16.99
CA LEU A 193 -9.00 5.13 -17.51
C LEU A 193 -8.36 6.49 -17.85
N TYR A 194 -7.39 6.96 -17.06
CA TYR A 194 -6.66 8.19 -17.35
C TYR A 194 -5.85 8.06 -18.65
N LEU A 195 -5.09 6.98 -18.79
CA LEU A 195 -4.23 6.74 -19.95
C LEU A 195 -5.03 6.43 -21.23
N GLU A 196 -6.22 5.84 -21.10
CA GLU A 196 -7.13 5.64 -22.24
C GLU A 196 -7.59 6.97 -22.85
N LYS A 197 -7.83 7.98 -22.01
CA LYS A 197 -8.23 9.34 -22.42
C LYS A 197 -7.07 10.21 -22.93
N MET A 198 -5.82 9.79 -22.68
CA MET A 198 -4.61 10.57 -22.95
C MET A 198 -3.54 9.68 -23.64
N PRO A 199 -3.71 9.35 -24.95
CA PRO A 199 -2.82 8.41 -25.66
C PRO A 199 -1.34 8.79 -25.60
N ASP A 200 -1.01 10.07 -25.77
CA ASP A 200 0.38 10.56 -25.69
C ASP A 200 1.01 10.32 -24.30
N MET A 201 0.21 10.42 -23.26
CA MET A 201 0.66 10.15 -21.89
C MET A 201 0.83 8.65 -21.65
N ARG A 202 0.00 7.83 -22.32
CA ARG A 202 0.12 6.38 -22.25
C ARG A 202 1.48 5.92 -22.76
N ASP A 203 1.86 6.34 -23.95
CA ASP A 203 3.14 5.95 -24.54
C ASP A 203 4.33 6.44 -23.70
N ARG A 204 4.25 7.66 -23.16
CA ARG A 204 5.26 8.18 -22.22
C ARG A 204 5.34 7.34 -20.94
N ALA A 205 4.19 6.97 -20.36
CA ALA A 205 4.14 6.15 -19.15
C ALA A 205 4.72 4.75 -19.41
N LEU A 206 4.39 4.11 -20.52
CA LEU A 206 4.94 2.81 -20.91
C LEU A 206 6.45 2.90 -21.15
N ASN A 207 6.87 3.87 -21.97
CA ASN A 207 8.27 4.07 -22.31
C ASN A 207 9.14 4.56 -21.16
N ALA A 208 8.57 5.09 -20.09
CA ALA A 208 9.33 5.41 -18.88
C ALA A 208 9.89 4.16 -18.17
N HIS A 209 9.21 3.02 -18.30
CA HIS A 209 9.63 1.76 -17.72
C HIS A 209 10.56 1.00 -18.69
N ALA A 210 11.68 0.48 -18.20
CA ALA A 210 12.60 -0.33 -19.03
C ALA A 210 11.92 -1.60 -19.56
N MET A 211 10.93 -2.14 -18.82
CA MET A 211 10.11 -3.28 -19.27
C MET A 211 9.02 -2.92 -20.28
N GLY A 212 8.87 -1.65 -20.68
CA GLY A 212 7.94 -1.19 -21.69
C GLY A 212 6.44 -1.31 -21.34
N ARG A 213 6.13 -1.51 -20.07
CA ARG A 213 4.75 -1.66 -19.59
C ARG A 213 4.58 -1.18 -18.15
N LEU A 214 3.34 -0.96 -17.73
CA LEU A 214 2.98 -0.78 -16.33
C LEU A 214 2.96 -2.14 -15.62
N ALA A 215 3.13 -2.10 -14.30
CA ALA A 215 2.95 -3.27 -13.47
C ALA A 215 1.45 -3.64 -13.36
N GLU A 216 1.13 -4.92 -13.36
CA GLU A 216 -0.18 -5.37 -12.93
C GLU A 216 -0.29 -5.31 -11.40
N PRO A 217 -1.49 -5.00 -10.83
CA PRO A 217 -1.69 -4.92 -9.39
C PRO A 217 -1.18 -6.15 -8.63
N LYS A 218 -1.28 -7.32 -9.26
CA LYS A 218 -0.78 -8.59 -8.69
C LYS A 218 0.72 -8.60 -8.49
N GLU A 219 1.51 -7.98 -9.37
CA GLU A 219 2.97 -7.96 -9.25
C GLU A 219 3.44 -7.17 -8.01
N ILE A 220 2.69 -6.13 -7.65
CA ILE A 220 2.93 -5.38 -6.41
C ILE A 220 2.44 -6.17 -5.19
N ALA A 221 1.29 -6.83 -5.30
CA ALA A 221 0.74 -7.68 -4.24
C ALA A 221 1.68 -8.83 -3.88
N ASP A 222 2.30 -9.48 -4.87
CA ASP A 222 3.27 -10.56 -4.67
C ASP A 222 4.49 -10.08 -3.85
N ALA A 223 4.98 -8.86 -4.12
CA ALA A 223 6.06 -8.25 -3.36
C ALA A 223 5.65 -7.95 -1.90
N VAL A 224 4.42 -7.46 -1.70
CA VAL A 224 3.86 -7.22 -0.35
C VAL A 224 3.77 -8.53 0.44
N VAL A 225 3.20 -9.58 -0.16
CA VAL A 225 3.04 -10.89 0.46
C VAL A 225 4.41 -11.52 0.77
N TYR A 226 5.37 -11.41 -0.14
CA TYR A 226 6.75 -11.86 0.10
C TYR A 226 7.34 -11.18 1.34
N LEU A 227 7.27 -9.85 1.44
CA LEU A 227 7.80 -9.10 2.58
C LEU A 227 7.05 -9.40 3.90
N CYS A 228 5.78 -9.78 3.83
CA CYS A 228 5.00 -10.21 4.99
C CYS A 228 5.31 -11.66 5.42
N SER A 229 5.85 -12.49 4.53
CA SER A 229 6.11 -13.92 4.78
C SER A 229 7.38 -14.18 5.60
N ASP A 230 7.53 -15.41 6.11
CA ASP A 230 8.72 -15.87 6.81
C ASP A 230 9.95 -15.95 5.89
N ARG A 231 9.76 -15.98 4.56
CA ARG A 231 10.85 -15.88 3.56
C ARG A 231 11.62 -14.57 3.65
N ALA A 232 10.99 -13.52 4.21
CA ALA A 232 11.60 -12.21 4.45
C ALA A 232 11.98 -12.00 5.93
N SER A 233 12.22 -13.07 6.70
CA SER A 233 12.43 -13.02 8.16
C SER A 233 13.59 -12.14 8.62
N PHE A 234 14.57 -11.86 7.75
CA PHE A 234 15.71 -10.97 8.06
C PHE A 234 15.67 -9.64 7.30
N ILE A 235 14.50 -9.27 6.72
CA ILE A 235 14.29 -8.03 5.98
C ILE A 235 13.40 -7.11 6.81
N THR A 236 13.96 -6.00 7.30
CA THR A 236 13.23 -4.93 7.98
C THR A 236 13.88 -3.58 7.69
N GLY A 237 13.09 -2.51 7.59
CA GLY A 237 13.55 -1.17 7.20
C GLY A 237 13.95 -1.04 5.73
N HIS A 238 13.56 -2.00 4.88
CA HIS A 238 13.90 -2.03 3.47
C HIS A 238 12.84 -1.36 2.60
N ASP A 239 13.31 -0.66 1.55
CA ASP A 239 12.47 -0.10 0.49
C ASP A 239 12.60 -0.98 -0.75
N LEU A 240 11.64 -1.88 -0.97
CA LEU A 240 11.63 -2.76 -2.13
C LEU A 240 11.03 -2.01 -3.33
N VAL A 241 11.89 -1.63 -4.27
CA VAL A 241 11.48 -0.99 -5.52
C VAL A 241 10.94 -2.05 -6.49
N VAL A 242 9.69 -1.84 -6.97
CA VAL A 242 8.99 -2.71 -7.93
C VAL A 242 8.45 -1.83 -9.06
N ASP A 243 9.30 -1.50 -10.01
CA ASP A 243 9.10 -0.36 -10.90
C ASP A 243 9.37 -0.62 -12.38
N GLY A 244 9.61 -1.87 -12.79
CA GLY A 244 9.93 -2.21 -14.16
C GLY A 244 11.16 -1.48 -14.73
N GLY A 245 12.05 -1.02 -13.84
CA GLY A 245 13.30 -0.36 -14.19
C GLY A 245 13.21 1.15 -14.46
N ILE A 246 12.10 1.81 -14.04
CA ILE A 246 11.94 3.26 -14.25
C ILE A 246 12.99 4.08 -13.48
N MET A 247 13.46 3.59 -12.32
CA MET A 247 14.47 4.28 -11.51
C MET A 247 15.89 4.17 -12.07
N VAL A 248 16.17 3.15 -12.87
CA VAL A 248 17.52 2.85 -13.37
C VAL A 248 17.67 3.09 -14.87
N ARG A 249 16.56 3.37 -15.58
CA ARG A 249 16.59 3.65 -17.01
C ARG A 249 17.29 4.98 -17.26
N SER A 250 18.30 4.94 -18.12
CA SER A 250 18.95 6.13 -18.70
C SER A 250 18.29 6.45 -20.04
N ASN A 251 17.91 7.71 -20.25
CA ASN A 251 17.34 8.18 -21.53
C ASN A 251 18.43 8.55 -22.56
N VAL A 252 19.67 8.14 -22.34
CA VAL A 252 20.82 8.54 -23.20
C VAL A 252 20.93 7.68 -24.47
N ILE A 253 20.40 6.46 -24.43
CA ILE A 253 20.40 5.55 -25.57
C ILE A 253 19.03 4.85 -25.62
N ASP A 254 18.27 5.04 -26.71
CA ASP A 254 17.13 4.20 -27.03
C ASP A 254 17.62 2.86 -27.55
N LEU A 255 17.28 1.78 -26.84
CA LEU A 255 17.57 0.41 -27.24
C LEU A 255 16.46 -0.13 -28.13
#